data_157d0bbecef25e726fd6a2b3dca1dce3
#
_entry.id   157d0bbecef25e726fd6a2b3dca1dce3
#
_cell.length_a   1.000
_cell.length_b   1.000
_cell.length_c   1.000
_cell.angle_alpha   90.00
_cell.angle_beta   90.00
_cell.angle_gamma   90.00
#
_symmetry.space_group_name_H-M   'P 1'
#
loop_
_entity.id
_entity.type
_entity.pdbx_description
1 polymer ?
#
loop_
_entity_poly.entity_id
_entity_poly.type
_entity_poly.pdbx_seq_one_letter_code
_entity_poly.pdbx_strand_id
1 'polypeptide(L)'
;MATRVGILLSRVRVEEKLLIQELEKRGVPFDTIDDREVIFDIQRNGWQDYSVILERCINHSRAHFALLLYRDWGIPTVNTYDVANTCGNKLLTTSALVRARVPTPNTKVAFTPESA
;
A
#
# COMPACT_ATOMS: atom_id res chain seq x y z
N MET A 1 18.45 -7.41 -15.25
CA MET A 1 17.41 -6.45 -15.64
C MET A 1 17.62 -5.15 -14.88
N ALA A 2 17.43 -4.04 -15.53
CA ALA A 2 17.50 -2.74 -14.86
C ALA A 2 16.36 -2.62 -13.83
N THR A 3 16.67 -2.09 -12.65
CA THR A 3 15.68 -1.79 -11.63
C THR A 3 14.81 -0.62 -12.08
N ARG A 4 13.50 -0.78 -12.03
CA ARG A 4 12.55 0.30 -12.27
C ARG A 4 11.51 0.31 -11.15
N VAL A 5 11.28 1.46 -10.57
CA VAL A 5 10.36 1.64 -9.43
C VAL A 5 9.09 2.34 -9.93
N GLY A 6 7.94 1.79 -9.58
CA GLY A 6 6.68 2.51 -9.70
C GLY A 6 6.28 3.12 -8.37
N ILE A 7 5.83 4.36 -8.37
CA ILE A 7 5.28 5.02 -7.18
C ILE A 7 3.79 5.24 -7.44
N LEU A 8 2.97 4.44 -6.79
CA LEU A 8 1.52 4.58 -6.86
C LEU A 8 1.07 5.63 -5.84
N LEU A 9 0.54 6.74 -6.32
CA LEU A 9 0.17 7.88 -5.48
C LEU A 9 -1.08 8.59 -6.00
N SER A 10 -1.73 9.37 -5.14
CA SER A 10 -2.83 10.25 -5.54
C SER A 10 -2.33 11.66 -5.83
N ARG A 11 -1.49 12.16 -4.95
CA ARG A 11 -0.83 13.46 -5.09
C ARG A 11 0.54 13.42 -4.41
N VAL A 12 1.42 14.32 -4.82
CA VAL A 12 2.75 14.44 -4.23
C VAL A 12 2.65 15.33 -2.98
N ARG A 13 2.78 14.70 -1.82
CA ARG A 13 2.97 15.39 -0.52
C ARG A 13 4.47 15.54 -0.24
N VAL A 14 4.82 16.07 0.93
CA VAL A 14 6.23 16.22 1.34
C VAL A 14 6.94 14.87 1.35
N GLU A 15 6.28 13.82 1.85
CA GLU A 15 6.84 12.47 1.96
C GLU A 15 7.15 11.88 0.59
N GLU A 16 6.24 11.98 -0.37
CA GLU A 16 6.44 11.48 -1.74
C GLU A 16 7.51 12.30 -2.46
N LYS A 17 7.56 13.61 -2.21
CA LYS A 17 8.60 14.47 -2.77
C LYS A 17 10.01 14.04 -2.30
N LEU A 18 10.16 13.71 -1.02
CA LEU A 18 11.42 13.21 -0.48
C LEU A 18 11.83 11.87 -1.09
N LEU A 19 10.87 10.97 -1.31
CA LEU A 19 11.11 9.69 -1.98
C LEU A 19 11.58 9.90 -3.42
N ILE A 20 10.92 10.78 -4.16
CA ILE A 20 11.28 11.12 -5.53
C ILE A 20 12.69 11.70 -5.59
N GLN A 21 12.99 12.66 -4.73
CA GLN A 21 14.33 13.27 -4.65
C GLN A 21 15.42 12.24 -4.36
N GLU A 22 15.15 11.28 -3.47
CA GLU A 22 16.13 10.24 -3.15
C GLU A 22 16.34 9.26 -4.30
N LEU A 23 15.27 8.90 -5.02
CA LEU A 23 15.38 8.07 -6.23
C LEU A 23 16.20 8.77 -7.32
N GLU A 24 15.94 10.07 -7.54
CA GLU A 24 16.70 10.88 -8.49
C GLU A 24 18.19 10.95 -8.10
N LYS A 25 18.47 11.23 -6.84
CA LYS A 25 19.84 11.31 -6.30
C LYS A 25 20.61 10.00 -6.49
N ARG A 26 19.93 8.86 -6.37
CA ARG A 26 20.51 7.53 -6.54
C ARG A 26 20.54 7.06 -8.00
N GLY A 27 19.99 7.83 -8.91
CA GLY A 27 19.91 7.46 -10.33
C GLY A 27 19.04 6.25 -10.58
N VAL A 28 18.02 6.01 -9.75
CA VAL A 28 17.09 4.89 -9.89
C VAL A 28 15.95 5.32 -10.82
N PRO A 29 15.74 4.61 -11.96
CA PRO A 29 14.61 4.90 -12.83
C PRO A 29 13.28 4.65 -12.11
N PHE A 30 12.36 5.59 -12.24
CA PHE A 30 11.02 5.46 -11.64
C PHE A 30 9.95 6.13 -12.48
N ASP A 31 8.71 5.73 -12.26
CA ASP A 31 7.50 6.38 -12.77
C ASP A 31 6.56 6.69 -11.62
N THR A 32 5.87 7.81 -11.71
CA THR A 32 4.73 8.10 -10.84
C THR A 32 3.46 7.62 -11.52
N ILE A 33 2.61 6.94 -10.77
CA ILE A 33 1.37 6.35 -11.25
C ILE A 33 0.23 6.95 -10.44
N ASP A 34 -0.63 7.73 -11.09
CA ASP A 34 -1.77 8.35 -10.41
C ASP A 34 -2.90 7.33 -10.24
N ASP A 35 -3.26 7.03 -9.00
CA ASP A 35 -4.31 6.07 -8.67
C ASP A 35 -5.70 6.52 -9.10
N ARG A 36 -5.87 7.81 -9.41
CA ARG A 36 -7.14 8.36 -9.90
C ARG A 36 -7.32 8.16 -11.41
N GLU A 37 -6.24 7.92 -12.12
CA GLU A 37 -6.22 7.83 -13.59
C GLU A 37 -5.87 6.44 -14.11
N VAL A 38 -5.15 5.65 -13.33
CA VAL A 38 -4.71 4.31 -13.74
C VAL A 38 -5.90 3.37 -13.94
N ILE A 39 -5.82 2.58 -14.98
CA ILE A 39 -6.78 1.49 -15.25
C ILE A 39 -6.02 0.17 -15.15
N PHE A 40 -6.49 -0.71 -14.28
CA PHE A 40 -5.96 -2.06 -14.16
C PHE A 40 -6.78 -3.01 -15.04
N ASP A 41 -6.14 -3.59 -16.05
CA ASP A 41 -6.75 -4.65 -16.84
C ASP A 41 -6.55 -6.00 -16.10
N ILE A 42 -7.59 -6.54 -15.52
CA ILE A 42 -7.52 -7.77 -14.72
C ILE A 42 -7.03 -8.95 -15.55
N GLN A 43 -7.27 -8.94 -16.85
CA GLN A 43 -6.87 -10.03 -17.74
C GLN A 43 -5.42 -9.92 -18.23
N ARG A 44 -4.76 -8.79 -18.02
CA ARG A 44 -3.42 -8.53 -18.54
C ARG A 44 -2.52 -7.91 -17.48
N ASN A 45 -1.46 -8.64 -17.14
CA ASN A 45 -0.40 -8.07 -16.31
C ASN A 45 0.52 -7.20 -17.19
N GLY A 46 0.30 -5.89 -17.17
CA GLY A 46 1.14 -4.89 -17.84
C GLY A 46 2.22 -4.28 -16.95
N TRP A 47 2.51 -4.87 -15.80
CA TRP A 47 3.35 -4.27 -14.76
C TRP A 47 4.70 -4.96 -14.56
N GLN A 48 5.05 -5.92 -15.41
CA GLN A 48 6.26 -6.76 -15.27
C GLN A 48 7.56 -5.98 -15.38
N ASP A 49 7.54 -4.79 -15.97
CA ASP A 49 8.74 -3.94 -16.09
C ASP A 49 9.13 -3.28 -14.78
N TYR A 50 8.25 -3.28 -13.80
CA TYR A 50 8.54 -2.75 -12.47
C TYR A 50 9.16 -3.81 -11.58
N SER A 51 10.29 -3.47 -10.97
CA SER A 51 10.94 -4.30 -9.96
C SER A 51 10.22 -4.25 -8.63
N VAL A 52 9.58 -3.11 -8.34
CA VAL A 52 8.81 -2.89 -7.11
C VAL A 52 7.85 -1.72 -7.32
N ILE A 53 6.70 -1.81 -6.68
CA ILE A 53 5.75 -0.69 -6.57
C ILE A 53 5.77 -0.18 -5.13
N LEU A 54 6.05 1.10 -4.97
CA LEU A 54 5.90 1.81 -3.70
C LEU A 54 4.46 2.31 -3.60
N GLU A 55 3.68 1.76 -2.68
CA GLU A 55 2.30 2.18 -2.47
C GLU A 55 2.27 3.40 -1.57
N ARG A 56 1.77 4.51 -2.09
CA ARG A 56 1.67 5.80 -1.41
C ARG A 56 0.29 6.45 -1.60
N CYS A 57 -0.74 5.64 -1.86
CA CYS A 57 -2.12 6.13 -1.99
C CYS A 57 -2.61 6.73 -0.66
N ILE A 58 -3.38 7.79 -0.76
CA ILE A 58 -4.07 8.39 0.40
C ILE A 58 -5.34 7.59 0.71
N ASN A 59 -6.06 7.18 -0.32
CA ASN A 59 -7.30 6.41 -0.19
C ASN A 59 -6.98 4.94 0.07
N HIS A 60 -7.40 4.44 1.23
CA HIS A 60 -7.13 3.06 1.65
C HIS A 60 -7.75 2.02 0.70
N SER A 61 -8.96 2.25 0.20
CA SER A 61 -9.61 1.29 -0.69
C SER A 61 -8.87 1.16 -2.02
N ARG A 62 -8.38 2.27 -2.59
CA ARG A 62 -7.57 2.24 -3.81
C ARG A 62 -6.26 1.49 -3.58
N ALA A 63 -5.56 1.80 -2.49
CA ALA A 63 -4.35 1.10 -2.10
C ALA A 63 -4.60 -0.40 -1.96
N HIS A 64 -5.63 -0.77 -1.22
CA HIS A 64 -5.97 -2.15 -0.91
C HIS A 64 -6.24 -2.98 -2.16
N PHE A 65 -7.07 -2.47 -3.08
CA PHE A 65 -7.36 -3.18 -4.33
C PHE A 65 -6.18 -3.22 -5.29
N ALA A 66 -5.41 -2.14 -5.40
CA ALA A 66 -4.21 -2.13 -6.22
C ALA A 66 -3.19 -3.16 -5.72
N LEU A 67 -2.95 -3.21 -4.41
CA LEU A 67 -2.04 -4.17 -3.80
C LEU A 67 -2.50 -5.62 -3.99
N LEU A 68 -3.82 -5.86 -3.96
CA LEU A 68 -4.38 -7.18 -4.26
C LEU A 68 -4.01 -7.62 -5.68
N LEU A 69 -4.20 -6.75 -6.66
CA LEU A 69 -3.88 -7.03 -8.06
C LEU A 69 -2.38 -7.26 -8.25
N TYR A 70 -1.53 -6.40 -7.70
CA TYR A 70 -0.08 -6.57 -7.77
C TYR A 70 0.38 -7.89 -7.13
N ARG A 71 -0.18 -8.26 -5.99
CA ARG A 71 0.09 -9.55 -5.36
C ARG A 71 -0.27 -10.71 -6.27
N ASP A 72 -1.47 -10.69 -6.85
CA ASP A 72 -1.94 -11.76 -7.73
C ASP A 72 -1.11 -11.87 -9.01
N TRP A 73 -0.53 -10.77 -9.47
CA TRP A 73 0.39 -10.75 -10.60
C TRP A 73 1.85 -11.04 -10.22
N GLY A 74 2.16 -11.23 -8.95
CA GLY A 74 3.52 -11.47 -8.49
C GLY A 74 4.44 -10.25 -8.56
N ILE A 75 3.89 -9.06 -8.58
CA ILE A 75 4.66 -7.81 -8.58
C ILE A 75 4.98 -7.44 -7.13
N PRO A 76 6.27 -7.28 -6.77
CA PRO A 76 6.65 -6.87 -5.43
C PRO A 76 6.13 -5.47 -5.09
N THR A 77 5.63 -5.30 -3.88
CA THR A 77 5.14 -4.02 -3.39
C THR A 77 5.69 -3.69 -2.00
N VAL A 78 5.74 -2.41 -1.69
CA VAL A 78 6.01 -1.89 -0.34
C VAL A 78 4.89 -0.88 0.01
N ASN A 79 4.11 -1.09 1.07
CA ASN A 79 4.02 -2.35 1.79
C ASN A 79 3.25 -3.41 0.99
N THR A 80 3.19 -4.64 1.54
CA THR A 80 2.45 -5.74 0.90
C THR A 80 0.95 -5.64 1.14
N TYR A 81 0.18 -6.38 0.33
CA TYR A 81 -1.28 -6.49 0.54
C TYR A 81 -1.62 -6.95 1.96
N ASP A 82 -0.94 -7.98 2.47
CA ASP A 82 -1.25 -8.52 3.81
C ASP A 82 -0.99 -7.50 4.91
N VAL A 83 0.09 -6.75 4.82
CA VAL A 83 0.39 -5.66 5.75
C VAL A 83 -0.66 -4.57 5.67
N ALA A 84 -1.02 -4.12 4.46
CA ALA A 84 -2.03 -3.09 4.28
C ALA A 84 -3.41 -3.54 4.76
N ASN A 85 -3.78 -4.80 4.52
CA ASN A 85 -5.04 -5.37 4.99
C ASN A 85 -5.14 -5.35 6.52
N THR A 86 -4.09 -5.75 7.21
CA THR A 86 -4.05 -5.75 8.68
C THR A 86 -3.98 -4.33 9.23
N CYS A 87 -3.03 -3.52 8.76
CA CYS A 87 -2.78 -2.18 9.31
C CYS A 87 -3.86 -1.17 8.95
N GLY A 88 -4.58 -1.38 7.86
CA GLY A 88 -5.70 -0.54 7.45
C GLY A 88 -7.01 -0.81 8.19
N ASN A 89 -7.07 -1.86 8.99
CA ASN A 89 -8.23 -2.23 9.78
C ASN A 89 -7.88 -2.20 11.27
N LYS A 90 -8.51 -1.29 12.02
CA LYS A 90 -8.19 -1.09 13.44
C LYS A 90 -8.47 -2.33 14.29
N LEU A 91 -9.52 -3.08 13.99
CA LEU A 91 -9.81 -4.33 14.69
C LEU A 91 -8.73 -5.38 14.45
N LEU A 92 -8.34 -5.59 13.18
CA LEU A 92 -7.29 -6.54 12.83
C LEU A 92 -5.95 -6.14 13.45
N THR A 93 -5.60 -4.86 13.43
CA THR A 93 -4.37 -4.35 14.04
C THR A 93 -4.36 -4.59 15.54
N THR A 94 -5.41 -4.19 16.23
CA THR A 94 -5.51 -4.36 17.69
C THR A 94 -5.47 -5.85 18.06
N SER A 95 -6.20 -6.69 17.35
CA SER A 95 -6.17 -8.14 17.56
C SER A 95 -4.77 -8.74 17.37
N ALA A 96 -4.04 -8.30 16.33
CA ALA A 96 -2.68 -8.74 16.09
C ALA A 96 -1.73 -8.32 17.24
N LEU A 97 -1.85 -7.08 17.72
CA LEU A 97 -1.06 -6.57 18.83
C LEU A 97 -1.31 -7.37 20.13
N VAL A 98 -2.57 -7.65 20.42
CA VAL A 98 -2.95 -8.44 21.61
C VAL A 98 -2.36 -9.85 21.51
N ARG A 99 -2.48 -10.51 20.36
CA ARG A 99 -1.92 -11.86 20.16
C ARG A 99 -0.39 -11.89 20.28
N ALA A 100 0.26 -10.82 19.83
CA ALA A 100 1.70 -10.66 19.92
C ALA A 100 2.18 -10.19 21.30
N ARG A 101 1.26 -9.98 22.24
CA ARG A 101 1.53 -9.49 23.61
C ARG A 101 2.22 -8.12 23.61
N VAL A 102 1.93 -7.29 22.61
CA VAL A 102 2.37 -5.90 22.57
C VAL A 102 1.40 -5.07 23.41
N PRO A 103 1.90 -4.23 24.34
CA PRO A 103 1.05 -3.35 25.12
C PRO A 103 0.15 -2.49 24.22
N THR A 104 -1.15 -2.57 24.46
CA THR A 104 -2.15 -1.83 23.69
C THR A 104 -3.31 -1.45 24.61
N PRO A 105 -4.01 -0.35 24.33
CA PRO A 105 -5.18 0.03 25.13
C PRO A 105 -6.23 -1.09 25.18
N ASN A 106 -6.91 -1.19 26.31
CA ASN A 106 -8.03 -2.11 26.43
C ASN A 106 -9.12 -1.74 25.45
N THR A 107 -9.42 -2.64 24.53
CA THR A 107 -10.32 -2.38 23.40
C THR A 107 -11.45 -3.39 23.40
N LYS A 108 -12.67 -2.87 23.24
CA LYS A 108 -13.89 -3.68 23.12
C LYS A 108 -14.55 -3.34 21.78
N VAL A 109 -15.26 -4.32 21.24
CA VAL A 109 -16.02 -4.17 19.99
C VAL A 109 -17.50 -4.33 20.29
N ALA A 110 -18.30 -3.37 19.86
CA ALA A 110 -19.74 -3.43 19.91
C ALA A 110 -20.30 -3.17 18.51
N PHE A 111 -21.38 -3.86 18.15
CA PHE A 111 -21.99 -3.72 16.82
C PHE A 111 -23.21 -2.80 16.82
N THR A 112 -23.68 -2.39 18.00
CA THR A 112 -24.76 -1.43 18.12
C THR A 112 -24.42 -0.37 19.17
N PRO A 113 -24.96 0.85 19.05
CA PRO A 113 -24.76 1.89 20.08
C PRO A 113 -25.27 1.45 21.45
N GLU A 114 -26.34 0.65 21.50
CA GLU A 114 -26.96 0.17 22.75
C GLU A 114 -26.06 -0.80 23.51
N SER A 115 -25.17 -1.50 22.80
CA SER A 115 -24.22 -2.45 23.40
C SER A 115 -22.92 -1.78 23.87
N ALA A 116 -22.67 -0.57 23.39
CA ALA A 116 -21.47 0.19 23.75
C ALA A 116 -21.67 0.92 25.10
#